data_fe53b8ce46507ada0f614196ff0182a9
#
_entry.id   fe53b8ce46507ada0f614196ff0182a9
#
_cell.length_a   1.000
_cell.length_b   1.000
_cell.length_c   1.000
_cell.angle_alpha   90.00
_cell.angle_beta   90.00
_cell.angle_gamma   90.00
#
_symmetry.space_group_name_H-M   'P 1'
#
loop_
_entity.id
_entity.type
_entity.pdbx_description
1 polymer ?
#
loop_
_entity_poly.entity_id
_entity_poly.type
_entity_poly.pdbx_seq_one_letter_code
_entity_poly.pdbx_strand_id
1 'polypeptide(L)'
;MGRSGCGKGTQADLLKKYLKEKDPNAEIFYIETGANFREFVKGQKYSNQLANKIYKNGERQPDFLAIWMWAHIILNDFKGTEHLFFDGITRSLPEAMAFTTALEFYERKATVIFINVSREWSEARLLARGRADDKSEAEVIKRLNWFDRDSIPALGYFKVNDRYNVLQMDGEKTIEEVHYDIVQKLGW
;
A
#
# COMPACT_ATOMS: atom_id res chain seq x y z
N MET A 1 2.45 -4.99 -0.34
CA MET A 1 3.07 -4.27 -1.49
C MET A 1 2.69 -4.94 -2.81
N GLY A 2 2.91 -4.30 -3.96
CA GLY A 2 2.65 -4.85 -5.31
C GLY A 2 2.20 -3.78 -6.29
N ARG A 3 2.27 -4.09 -7.59
CA ARG A 3 1.86 -3.19 -8.68
C ARG A 3 0.42 -2.70 -8.51
N SER A 4 0.12 -1.57 -9.10
CA SER A 4 -1.27 -1.09 -9.15
C SER A 4 -2.14 -2.15 -9.83
N GLY A 5 -3.34 -2.41 -9.31
CA GLY A 5 -4.22 -3.45 -9.86
C GLY A 5 -3.98 -4.88 -9.34
N CYS A 6 -2.88 -5.17 -8.63
CA CYS A 6 -2.56 -6.54 -8.17
C CYS A 6 -3.48 -7.11 -7.07
N GLY A 7 -4.52 -6.38 -6.62
CA GLY A 7 -5.47 -6.89 -5.63
C GLY A 7 -5.16 -6.59 -4.16
N LYS A 8 -4.20 -5.70 -3.85
CA LYS A 8 -3.82 -5.35 -2.46
C LYS A 8 -5.01 -5.02 -1.55
N GLY A 9 -5.86 -4.10 -1.98
CA GLY A 9 -7.03 -3.69 -1.18
C GLY A 9 -7.99 -4.85 -0.93
N THR A 10 -8.28 -5.66 -1.97
CA THR A 10 -9.12 -6.86 -1.84
C THR A 10 -8.55 -7.83 -0.79
N GLN A 11 -7.24 -8.09 -0.85
CA GLN A 11 -6.59 -8.98 0.12
C GLN A 11 -6.54 -8.36 1.52
N ALA A 12 -6.33 -7.05 1.64
CA ALA A 12 -6.40 -6.36 2.93
C ALA A 12 -7.81 -6.48 3.56
N ASP A 13 -8.87 -6.33 2.77
CA ASP A 13 -10.25 -6.48 3.24
C ASP A 13 -10.54 -7.92 3.69
N LEU A 14 -10.11 -8.92 2.91
CA LEU A 14 -10.25 -10.33 3.28
C LEU A 14 -9.48 -10.68 4.54
N LEU A 15 -8.25 -10.17 4.71
CA LEU A 15 -7.45 -10.41 5.91
C LEU A 15 -8.07 -9.75 7.15
N LYS A 16 -8.59 -8.53 7.03
CA LYS A 16 -9.31 -7.86 8.13
C LYS A 16 -10.55 -8.67 8.54
N LYS A 17 -11.31 -9.16 7.56
CA LYS A 17 -12.47 -10.02 7.81
C LYS A 17 -12.06 -11.30 8.50
N TYR A 18 -11.06 -12.01 7.98
CA TYR A 18 -10.52 -13.23 8.56
C TYR A 18 -10.08 -13.04 10.03
N LEU A 19 -9.34 -11.96 10.30
CA LEU A 19 -8.91 -11.65 11.67
C LEU A 19 -10.10 -11.45 12.61
N LYS A 20 -11.14 -10.74 12.17
CA LYS A 20 -12.38 -10.53 12.95
C LYS A 20 -13.18 -11.82 13.16
N GLU A 21 -13.13 -12.75 12.24
CA GLU A 21 -13.76 -14.07 12.38
C GLU A 21 -13.01 -14.94 13.42
N LYS A 22 -11.69 -14.81 13.48
CA LYS A 22 -10.85 -15.52 14.48
C LYS A 22 -10.90 -14.88 15.86
N ASP A 23 -10.87 -13.56 15.91
CA ASP A 23 -10.98 -12.76 17.13
C ASP A 23 -11.95 -11.59 16.91
N PRO A 24 -13.23 -11.73 17.31
CA PRO A 24 -14.21 -10.67 17.20
C PRO A 24 -13.84 -9.36 17.91
N ASN A 25 -12.98 -9.45 18.95
CA ASN A 25 -12.52 -8.30 19.72
C ASN A 25 -11.26 -7.65 19.14
N ALA A 26 -10.61 -8.24 18.14
CA ALA A 26 -9.42 -7.67 17.52
C ALA A 26 -9.70 -6.24 17.02
N GLU A 27 -8.99 -5.26 17.54
CA GLU A 27 -9.03 -3.90 17.01
C GLU A 27 -8.09 -3.79 15.81
N ILE A 28 -8.56 -3.14 14.73
CA ILE A 28 -7.82 -3.02 13.48
C ILE A 28 -7.66 -1.55 13.14
N PHE A 29 -6.41 -1.11 13.02
CA PHE A 29 -6.04 0.20 12.53
C PHE A 29 -5.58 0.09 11.08
N TYR A 30 -6.38 0.63 10.14
CA TYR A 30 -6.17 0.51 8.70
C TYR A 30 -5.88 1.85 8.05
N ILE A 31 -4.77 1.95 7.36
CA ILE A 31 -4.40 3.13 6.57
C ILE A 31 -4.31 2.76 5.09
N GLU A 32 -5.17 3.36 4.26
CA GLU A 32 -5.09 3.32 2.81
C GLU A 32 -4.62 4.68 2.27
N THR A 33 -3.33 4.81 2.01
CA THR A 33 -2.73 6.09 1.57
C THR A 33 -3.34 6.62 0.28
N GLY A 34 -3.71 5.73 -0.64
CA GLY A 34 -4.33 6.13 -1.91
C GLY A 34 -5.71 6.78 -1.73
N ALA A 35 -6.53 6.30 -0.81
CA ALA A 35 -7.82 6.90 -0.48
C ALA A 35 -7.61 8.27 0.17
N ASN A 36 -6.70 8.36 1.14
CA ASN A 36 -6.37 9.60 1.83
C ASN A 36 -5.86 10.68 0.86
N PHE A 37 -5.03 10.33 -0.12
CA PHE A 37 -4.61 11.28 -1.15
C PHE A 37 -5.75 11.75 -2.04
N ARG A 38 -6.64 10.84 -2.47
CA ARG A 38 -7.82 11.24 -3.27
C ARG A 38 -8.72 12.22 -2.52
N GLU A 39 -8.78 12.13 -1.20
CA GLU A 39 -9.50 13.09 -0.36
C GLU A 39 -8.72 14.40 -0.19
N PHE A 40 -7.43 14.31 0.11
CA PHE A 40 -6.56 15.46 0.31
C PHE A 40 -6.53 16.41 -0.89
N VAL A 41 -6.49 15.89 -2.11
CA VAL A 41 -6.44 16.71 -3.34
C VAL A 41 -7.73 17.49 -3.63
N LYS A 42 -8.84 17.22 -2.93
CA LYS A 42 -10.09 17.97 -3.05
C LYS A 42 -10.10 19.26 -2.22
N GLY A 43 -9.16 19.39 -1.28
CA GLY A 43 -9.08 20.52 -0.39
C GLY A 43 -8.73 21.83 -1.09
N GLN A 44 -8.97 22.96 -0.38
CA GLN A 44 -8.81 24.33 -0.92
C GLN A 44 -7.47 24.99 -0.56
N LYS A 45 -6.70 24.40 0.37
CA LYS A 45 -5.42 24.97 0.82
C LYS A 45 -4.36 24.89 -0.29
N TYR A 46 -3.36 25.76 -0.23
CA TYR A 46 -2.27 25.80 -1.20
C TYR A 46 -1.62 24.44 -1.45
N SER A 47 -1.31 23.69 -0.38
CA SER A 47 -0.74 22.33 -0.50
C SER A 47 -1.68 21.34 -1.21
N ASN A 48 -2.99 21.44 -0.97
CA ASN A 48 -3.99 20.62 -1.67
C ASN A 48 -4.01 20.90 -3.17
N GLN A 49 -3.92 22.18 -3.55
CA GLN A 49 -3.89 22.61 -4.95
C GLN A 49 -2.63 22.10 -5.66
N LEU A 50 -1.45 22.19 -5.02
CA LEU A 50 -0.21 21.64 -5.56
C LEU A 50 -0.28 20.12 -5.71
N ALA A 51 -0.77 19.41 -4.70
CA ALA A 51 -0.96 17.96 -4.75
C ALA A 51 -1.97 17.55 -5.85
N ASN A 52 -3.03 18.34 -6.04
CA ASN A 52 -4.02 18.10 -7.10
C ASN A 52 -3.41 18.27 -8.49
N LYS A 53 -2.52 19.24 -8.69
CA LYS A 53 -1.79 19.42 -9.95
C LYS A 53 -0.94 18.18 -10.28
N ILE A 54 -0.19 17.68 -9.30
CA ILE A 54 0.62 16.46 -9.43
C ILE A 54 -0.28 15.25 -9.75
N TYR A 55 -1.39 15.11 -9.00
CA TYR A 55 -2.36 14.03 -9.18
C TYR A 55 -2.98 14.05 -10.59
N LYS A 56 -3.39 15.21 -11.08
CA LYS A 56 -3.96 15.38 -12.43
C LYS A 56 -2.97 15.08 -13.57
N ASN A 57 -1.68 15.30 -13.33
CA ASN A 57 -0.62 14.95 -14.27
C ASN A 57 -0.30 13.45 -14.27
N GLY A 58 -0.98 12.67 -13.43
CA GLY A 58 -0.70 11.28 -13.26
C GLY A 58 0.69 11.04 -12.64
N GLU A 59 1.23 11.93 -11.82
CA GLU A 59 2.54 11.85 -11.19
C GLU A 59 2.44 11.34 -9.75
N ARG A 60 3.54 10.78 -9.24
CA ARG A 60 3.62 10.35 -7.84
C ARG A 60 3.77 11.57 -6.92
N GLN A 61 3.06 11.58 -5.81
CA GLN A 61 3.22 12.61 -4.79
C GLN A 61 4.65 12.58 -4.21
N PRO A 62 5.21 13.74 -3.81
CA PRO A 62 6.52 13.81 -3.18
C PRO A 62 6.61 12.97 -1.91
N ASP A 63 7.80 12.43 -1.62
CA ASP A 63 8.01 11.54 -0.48
C ASP A 63 7.62 12.19 0.85
N PHE A 64 7.98 13.46 1.09
CA PHE A 64 7.61 14.15 2.33
C PHE A 64 6.10 14.18 2.56
N LEU A 65 5.31 14.36 1.49
CA LEU A 65 3.86 14.41 1.59
C LEU A 65 3.26 13.01 1.81
N ALA A 66 3.86 11.98 1.19
CA ALA A 66 3.48 10.59 1.41
C ALA A 66 3.79 10.16 2.86
N ILE A 67 4.96 10.50 3.37
CA ILE A 67 5.37 10.24 4.75
C ILE A 67 4.45 10.98 5.72
N TRP A 68 4.21 12.28 5.51
CA TRP A 68 3.30 13.06 6.33
C TRP A 68 1.90 12.44 6.39
N MET A 69 1.38 11.95 5.26
CA MET A 69 0.02 11.43 5.17
C MET A 69 -0.22 10.25 6.13
N TRP A 70 0.63 9.25 6.12
CA TRP A 70 0.46 8.10 7.02
C TRP A 70 0.98 8.40 8.45
N ALA A 71 2.05 9.18 8.58
CA ALA A 71 2.62 9.53 9.89
C ALA A 71 1.65 10.37 10.71
N HIS A 72 0.98 11.37 10.09
CA HIS A 72 -0.05 12.18 10.75
C HIS A 72 -1.19 11.31 11.29
N ILE A 73 -1.66 10.35 10.50
CA ILE A 73 -2.77 9.47 10.90
C ILE A 73 -2.36 8.58 12.08
N ILE A 74 -1.20 7.93 11.99
CA ILE A 74 -0.78 7.02 13.07
C ILE A 74 -0.48 7.78 14.37
N LEU A 75 0.13 8.97 14.28
CA LEU A 75 0.44 9.79 15.46
C LEU A 75 -0.80 10.31 16.19
N ASN A 76 -1.89 10.57 15.48
CA ASN A 76 -3.11 11.10 16.08
C ASN A 76 -4.08 10.02 16.56
N ASP A 77 -4.18 8.91 15.82
CA ASP A 77 -5.34 8.03 15.95
C ASP A 77 -4.98 6.62 16.49
N PHE A 78 -3.70 6.18 16.39
CA PHE A 78 -3.27 4.87 16.86
C PHE A 78 -3.19 4.83 18.39
N LYS A 79 -3.86 3.86 19.00
CA LYS A 79 -3.95 3.71 20.48
C LYS A 79 -2.90 2.77 21.07
N GLY A 80 -2.19 2.00 20.21
CA GLY A 80 -1.09 1.12 20.63
C GLY A 80 -1.45 -0.37 20.73
N THR A 81 -2.73 -0.73 20.76
CA THR A 81 -3.20 -2.12 20.91
C THR A 81 -3.67 -2.77 19.62
N GLU A 82 -4.01 -1.97 18.62
CA GLU A 82 -4.62 -2.43 17.40
C GLU A 82 -3.63 -3.21 16.49
N HIS A 83 -4.18 -4.09 15.69
CA HIS A 83 -3.48 -4.66 14.54
C HIS A 83 -3.34 -3.61 13.45
N LEU A 84 -2.09 -3.31 13.06
CA LEU A 84 -1.79 -2.30 12.06
C LEU A 84 -1.83 -2.89 10.65
N PHE A 85 -2.67 -2.33 9.79
CA PHE A 85 -2.73 -2.65 8.37
C PHE A 85 -2.43 -1.40 7.54
N PHE A 86 -1.43 -1.51 6.69
CA PHE A 86 -1.02 -0.44 5.79
C PHE A 86 -1.19 -0.86 4.33
N ASP A 87 -2.04 -0.16 3.57
CA ASP A 87 -2.19 -0.35 2.14
C ASP A 87 -1.70 0.86 1.34
N GLY A 88 -0.79 0.60 0.43
CA GLY A 88 -0.28 1.60 -0.51
C GLY A 88 0.71 2.60 0.07
N ILE A 89 1.32 2.32 1.24
CA ILE A 89 2.48 3.05 1.77
C ILE A 89 3.79 2.47 1.22
N THR A 90 4.90 3.15 1.55
CA THR A 90 6.28 2.71 1.26
C THR A 90 6.51 2.46 -0.23
N ARG A 91 6.06 3.41 -1.04
CA ARG A 91 6.21 3.36 -2.50
C ARG A 91 7.56 3.84 -3.00
N SER A 92 8.46 4.23 -2.10
CA SER A 92 9.84 4.62 -2.38
C SER A 92 10.76 4.22 -1.26
N LEU A 93 12.07 4.17 -1.54
CA LEU A 93 13.07 3.86 -0.53
C LEU A 93 13.09 4.88 0.62
N PRO A 94 13.05 6.21 0.40
CA PRO A 94 12.96 7.18 1.50
C PRO A 94 11.73 6.98 2.39
N GLU A 95 10.58 6.65 1.80
CA GLU A 95 9.36 6.36 2.55
C GLU A 95 9.50 5.07 3.37
N ALA A 96 10.13 4.02 2.82
CA ALA A 96 10.40 2.77 3.52
C ALA A 96 11.36 2.97 4.72
N MET A 97 12.40 3.79 4.55
CA MET A 97 13.33 4.13 5.64
C MET A 97 12.62 4.91 6.75
N ALA A 98 11.82 5.92 6.42
CA ALA A 98 11.01 6.65 7.39
C ALA A 98 10.02 5.73 8.13
N PHE A 99 9.38 4.80 7.41
CA PHE A 99 8.47 3.83 8.01
C PHE A 99 9.19 2.88 8.99
N THR A 100 10.43 2.51 8.71
CA THR A 100 11.25 1.71 9.63
C THR A 100 11.47 2.43 10.96
N THR A 101 11.77 3.74 10.94
CA THR A 101 11.91 4.52 12.18
C THR A 101 10.61 4.63 12.97
N ALA A 102 9.46 4.68 12.28
CA ALA A 102 8.17 4.65 12.94
C ALA A 102 7.90 3.29 13.61
N LEU A 103 8.22 2.17 12.95
CA LEU A 103 8.12 0.85 13.57
C LEU A 103 9.06 0.67 14.77
N GLU A 104 10.24 1.29 14.71
CA GLU A 104 11.17 1.36 15.86
C GLU A 104 10.55 2.11 17.03
N PHE A 105 9.99 3.28 16.78
CA PHE A 105 9.34 4.10 17.79
C PHE A 105 8.18 3.37 18.48
N TYR A 106 7.38 2.60 17.72
CA TYR A 106 6.26 1.82 18.26
C TYR A 106 6.65 0.40 18.71
N GLU A 107 7.94 0.04 18.69
CA GLU A 107 8.46 -1.28 19.04
C GLU A 107 7.78 -2.43 18.29
N ARG A 108 7.46 -2.22 17.00
CA ARG A 108 6.76 -3.17 16.14
C ARG A 108 7.68 -3.77 15.08
N LYS A 109 7.39 -5.01 14.72
CA LYS A 109 7.88 -5.66 13.49
C LYS A 109 6.75 -5.73 12.48
N ALA A 110 7.08 -5.82 11.21
CA ALA A 110 6.07 -5.88 10.16
C ALA A 110 6.24 -7.08 9.24
N THR A 111 5.12 -7.64 8.79
CA THR A 111 5.10 -8.57 7.66
C THR A 111 4.72 -7.80 6.40
N VAL A 112 5.58 -7.85 5.39
CA VAL A 112 5.36 -7.27 4.08
C VAL A 112 4.78 -8.34 3.17
N ILE A 113 3.50 -8.25 2.86
CA ILE A 113 2.85 -9.11 1.88
C ILE A 113 3.07 -8.48 0.51
N PHE A 114 3.93 -9.10 -0.30
CA PHE A 114 4.22 -8.70 -1.67
C PHE A 114 3.41 -9.54 -2.66
N ILE A 115 2.34 -8.96 -3.21
CA ILE A 115 1.53 -9.59 -4.26
C ILE A 115 2.21 -9.28 -5.60
N ASN A 116 2.91 -10.27 -6.13
CA ASN A 116 3.65 -10.16 -7.37
C ASN A 116 2.76 -10.54 -8.55
N VAL A 117 2.72 -9.66 -9.56
CA VAL A 117 2.04 -9.87 -10.83
C VAL A 117 2.92 -9.36 -11.97
N SER A 118 2.76 -9.89 -13.17
CA SER A 118 3.41 -9.36 -14.37
C SER A 118 2.92 -7.94 -14.67
N ARG A 119 3.68 -7.26 -15.50
CA ARG A 119 3.32 -5.91 -15.97
C ARG A 119 2.07 -5.95 -16.83
N GLU A 120 2.02 -6.91 -17.73
CA GLU A 120 0.92 -7.15 -18.66
C GLU A 120 -0.39 -7.47 -17.92
N TRP A 121 -0.33 -8.32 -16.92
CA TRP A 121 -1.49 -8.63 -16.07
C TRP A 121 -2.00 -7.39 -15.33
N SER A 122 -1.08 -6.61 -14.76
CA SER A 122 -1.41 -5.38 -14.05
C SER A 122 -2.06 -4.35 -14.97
N GLU A 123 -1.52 -4.17 -16.19
CA GLU A 123 -2.02 -3.24 -17.21
C GLU A 123 -3.45 -3.60 -17.61
N ALA A 124 -3.69 -4.85 -17.98
CA ALA A 124 -5.03 -5.32 -18.35
C ALA A 124 -6.07 -5.08 -17.24
N ARG A 125 -5.68 -5.32 -15.99
CA ARG A 125 -6.56 -5.07 -14.83
C ARG A 125 -6.84 -3.60 -14.58
N LEU A 126 -5.85 -2.74 -14.76
CA LEU A 126 -6.02 -1.29 -14.57
C LEU A 126 -6.96 -0.71 -15.62
N LEU A 127 -6.78 -1.08 -16.88
CA LEU A 127 -7.66 -0.64 -17.98
C LEU A 127 -9.11 -1.13 -17.78
N ALA A 128 -9.29 -2.38 -17.34
CA ALA A 128 -10.62 -2.95 -17.06
C ALA A 128 -11.32 -2.31 -15.85
N ARG A 129 -10.55 -1.77 -14.88
CA ARG A 129 -11.10 -1.20 -13.64
C ARG A 129 -11.81 0.13 -13.85
N GLY A 130 -11.40 0.93 -14.82
CA GLY A 130 -12.07 2.18 -15.20
C GLY A 130 -12.08 3.29 -14.14
N ARG A 131 -11.09 3.33 -13.22
CA ARG A 131 -10.99 4.42 -12.24
C ARG A 131 -10.58 5.73 -12.92
N ALA A 132 -10.90 6.86 -12.28
CA ALA A 132 -10.57 8.18 -12.81
C ALA A 132 -9.06 8.43 -13.00
N ASP A 133 -8.22 7.67 -12.33
CA ASP A 133 -6.75 7.69 -12.39
C ASP A 133 -6.17 6.61 -13.32
N ASP A 134 -7.02 5.88 -14.08
CA ASP A 134 -6.65 4.83 -15.03
C ASP A 134 -7.29 5.09 -16.43
N LYS A 135 -7.49 6.35 -16.79
CA LYS A 135 -8.29 6.73 -17.98
C LYS A 135 -7.61 6.46 -19.32
N SER A 136 -6.29 6.38 -19.35
CA SER A 136 -5.53 6.14 -20.56
C SER A 136 -4.39 5.16 -20.33
N GLU A 137 -4.02 4.46 -21.38
CA GLU A 137 -2.86 3.57 -21.39
C GLU A 137 -1.58 4.29 -20.94
N ALA A 138 -1.39 5.56 -21.34
CA ALA A 138 -0.24 6.36 -20.93
C ALA A 138 -0.18 6.60 -19.40
N GLU A 139 -1.33 6.82 -18.74
CA GLU A 139 -1.40 6.95 -17.27
C GLU A 139 -1.12 5.62 -16.58
N VAL A 140 -1.64 4.52 -17.11
CA VAL A 140 -1.37 3.18 -16.63
C VAL A 140 0.13 2.86 -16.73
N ILE A 141 0.75 3.09 -17.88
CA ILE A 141 2.20 2.88 -18.09
C ILE A 141 3.03 3.72 -17.12
N LYS A 142 2.69 5.00 -16.89
CA LYS A 142 3.38 5.82 -15.89
C LYS A 142 3.35 5.18 -14.50
N ARG A 143 2.20 4.67 -14.08
CA ARG A 143 2.04 4.04 -12.76
C ARG A 143 2.82 2.73 -12.63
N LEU A 144 2.92 1.96 -13.70
CA LEU A 144 3.74 0.75 -13.72
C LEU A 144 5.23 1.11 -13.65
N ASN A 145 5.66 2.16 -14.37
CA ASN A 145 7.03 2.66 -14.31
C ASN A 145 7.42 3.15 -12.91
N TRP A 146 6.51 3.80 -12.16
CA TRP A 146 6.80 4.18 -10.77
C TRP A 146 7.05 2.98 -9.88
N PHE A 147 6.24 1.95 -10.02
CA PHE A 147 6.45 0.75 -9.23
C PHE A 147 7.84 0.16 -9.48
N ASP A 148 8.23 0.04 -10.74
CA ASP A 148 9.52 -0.54 -11.11
C ASP A 148 10.69 0.34 -10.66
N ARG A 149 10.59 1.67 -10.81
CA ARG A 149 11.64 2.62 -10.45
C ARG A 149 11.74 2.86 -8.94
N ASP A 150 10.61 3.05 -8.25
CA ASP A 150 10.57 3.57 -6.90
C ASP A 150 10.24 2.49 -5.86
N SER A 151 9.28 1.58 -6.16
CA SER A 151 8.80 0.61 -5.17
C SER A 151 9.64 -0.67 -5.12
N ILE A 152 10.27 -1.07 -6.20
CA ILE A 152 11.18 -2.24 -6.20
C ILE A 152 12.40 -2.00 -5.29
N PRO A 153 13.08 -0.82 -5.28
CA PRO A 153 14.13 -0.54 -4.31
C PRO A 153 13.66 -0.60 -2.85
N ALA A 154 12.44 -0.11 -2.56
CA ALA A 154 11.84 -0.21 -1.23
C ALA A 154 11.60 -1.68 -0.82
N LEU A 155 11.13 -2.52 -1.75
CA LEU A 155 10.98 -3.96 -1.51
C LEU A 155 12.34 -4.64 -1.25
N GLY A 156 13.38 -4.24 -1.99
CA GLY A 156 14.76 -4.69 -1.78
C GLY A 156 15.25 -4.37 -0.37
N TYR A 157 15.01 -3.17 0.11
CA TYR A 157 15.32 -2.74 1.46
C TYR A 157 14.64 -3.60 2.53
N PHE A 158 13.36 -3.92 2.38
CA PHE A 158 12.64 -4.77 3.33
C PHE A 158 13.15 -6.21 3.34
N LYS A 159 13.61 -6.74 2.21
CA LYS A 159 14.10 -8.12 2.12
C LYS A 159 15.42 -8.34 2.90
N VAL A 160 16.20 -7.29 3.11
CA VAL A 160 17.51 -7.37 3.80
C VAL A 160 17.46 -6.81 5.23
N ASN A 161 16.32 -6.28 5.68
CA ASN A 161 16.14 -5.70 7.00
C ASN A 161 15.39 -6.69 7.91
N ASP A 162 15.98 -7.10 9.01
CA ASP A 162 15.49 -8.11 9.94
C ASP A 162 14.22 -7.73 10.73
N ARG A 163 13.79 -6.46 10.65
CA ARG A 163 12.49 -6.03 11.16
C ARG A 163 11.31 -6.52 10.34
N TYR A 164 11.56 -6.99 9.13
CA TYR A 164 10.52 -7.34 8.20
C TYR A 164 10.54 -8.83 7.86
N ASN A 165 9.36 -9.42 7.90
CA ASN A 165 9.12 -10.72 7.26
C ASN A 165 8.48 -10.44 5.90
N VAL A 166 9.19 -10.75 4.80
CA VAL A 166 8.68 -10.49 3.44
C VAL A 166 8.11 -11.77 2.84
N LEU A 167 6.79 -11.79 2.68
CA LEU A 167 6.05 -12.90 2.08
C LEU A 167 5.67 -12.54 0.64
N GLN A 168 6.23 -13.27 -0.32
CA GLN A 168 5.89 -13.11 -1.73
C GLN A 168 4.77 -14.07 -2.13
N MET A 169 3.72 -13.50 -2.78
CA MET A 169 2.55 -14.21 -3.31
C MET A 169 2.53 -14.11 -4.83
N ASP A 170 2.06 -15.15 -5.48
CA ASP A 170 1.65 -15.11 -6.87
C ASP A 170 0.25 -14.47 -6.93
N GLY A 171 0.17 -13.24 -7.45
CA GLY A 171 -1.07 -12.47 -7.52
C GLY A 171 -1.90 -12.71 -8.78
N GLU A 172 -1.46 -13.59 -9.68
CA GLU A 172 -2.19 -13.93 -10.91
C GLU A 172 -3.17 -15.09 -10.72
N LYS A 173 -3.15 -15.72 -9.57
CA LYS A 173 -4.15 -16.69 -9.11
C LYS A 173 -5.51 -16.03 -8.84
N THR A 174 -6.52 -16.85 -8.54
CA THR A 174 -7.82 -16.37 -8.08
C THR A 174 -7.70 -15.60 -6.75
N ILE A 175 -8.68 -14.76 -6.45
CA ILE A 175 -8.70 -13.96 -5.20
C ILE A 175 -8.63 -14.90 -3.99
N GLU A 176 -9.37 -15.99 -4.03
CA GLU A 176 -9.48 -16.99 -2.98
C GLU A 176 -8.16 -17.75 -2.77
N GLU A 177 -7.49 -18.16 -3.85
CA GLU A 177 -6.20 -18.83 -3.79
C GLU A 177 -5.11 -17.93 -3.22
N VAL A 178 -5.05 -16.66 -3.67
CA VAL A 178 -4.12 -15.67 -3.12
C VAL A 178 -4.37 -15.46 -1.63
N HIS A 179 -5.63 -15.34 -1.24
CA HIS A 179 -6.00 -15.18 0.17
C HIS A 179 -5.58 -16.39 1.02
N TYR A 180 -5.87 -17.59 0.54
CA TYR A 180 -5.47 -18.83 1.18
C TYR A 180 -3.96 -18.91 1.36
N ASP A 181 -3.18 -18.63 0.31
CA ASP A 181 -1.72 -18.63 0.35
C ASP A 181 -1.18 -17.62 1.38
N ILE A 182 -1.82 -16.43 1.48
CA ILE A 182 -1.43 -15.41 2.46
C ILE A 182 -1.67 -15.93 3.89
N VAL A 183 -2.87 -16.45 4.17
CA VAL A 183 -3.24 -16.96 5.50
C VAL A 183 -2.30 -18.09 5.92
N GLN A 184 -2.02 -19.05 5.01
CA GLN A 184 -1.08 -20.14 5.30
C GLN A 184 0.32 -19.64 5.62
N LYS A 185 0.86 -18.68 4.85
CA LYS A 185 2.20 -18.13 5.09
C LYS A 185 2.29 -17.23 6.31
N LEU A 186 1.18 -16.64 6.76
CA LEU A 186 1.11 -15.91 8.02
C LEU A 186 1.05 -16.84 9.24
N GLY A 187 0.69 -18.11 9.04
CA GLY A 187 0.46 -19.06 10.12
C GLY A 187 -0.82 -18.78 10.91
N TRP A 188 -1.84 -18.25 10.25
CA TRP A 188 -3.12 -17.82 10.85
C TRP A 188 -4.21 -18.89 10.76
#